data_8e9bd97ec5dc6ccc1d308ac3ba715075
#
_entry.id   8e9bd97ec5dc6ccc1d308ac3ba715075
#
_cell.length_a   1.000
_cell.length_b   1.000
_cell.length_c   1.000
_cell.angle_alpha   90.00
_cell.angle_beta   90.00
_cell.angle_gamma   90.00
#
_symmetry.space_group_name_H-M   'P 1'
#
loop_
_entity.id
_entity.type
_entity.pdbx_description
1 polymer ?
#
loop_
_entity_poly.entity_id
_entity_poly.type
_entity_poly.pdbx_seq_one_letter_code
_entity_poly.pdbx_strand_id
1 'polypeptide(L)'
;MNNPLNVNDHARIKQILEKHGTIRLAVLFGSLAQGEADRDSDLDLAIGADHPLATHEKIQLIAELAEAQGRPVDLVDIYLAGEPLLGQIVTRGKKILGTDADFAFVLNKHLLNQADFMPYRSRILKERRQAWIGQ
;
A
#
# COMPACT_ATOMS: atom_id res chain seq x y z
N MET A 1 -8.01 1.39 25.29
CA MET A 1 -6.59 1.02 25.44
C MET A 1 -6.04 0.60 24.08
N ASN A 2 -4.95 1.20 23.65
CA ASN A 2 -4.35 0.89 22.36
C ASN A 2 -3.77 -0.51 22.37
N ASN A 3 -3.89 -1.20 21.22
CA ASN A 3 -3.31 -2.52 21.05
C ASN A 3 -2.44 -2.52 19.77
N PRO A 4 -1.35 -1.76 19.78
CA PRO A 4 -0.50 -1.68 18.61
C PRO A 4 0.21 -3.01 18.38
N LEU A 5 0.68 -3.21 17.16
CA LEU A 5 1.47 -4.37 16.83
C LEU A 5 2.86 -4.25 17.46
N ASN A 6 3.32 -5.32 18.09
CA ASN A 6 4.67 -5.38 18.63
C ASN A 6 5.62 -6.04 17.64
N VAL A 7 6.89 -6.18 18.03
CA VAL A 7 7.93 -6.78 17.18
C VAL A 7 7.56 -8.23 16.79
N ASN A 8 6.98 -8.99 17.71
CA ASN A 8 6.57 -10.36 17.43
C ASN A 8 5.44 -10.43 16.44
N ASP A 9 4.50 -9.48 16.52
CA ASP A 9 3.39 -9.38 15.55
C ASP A 9 3.92 -9.09 14.15
N HIS A 10 4.85 -8.15 14.03
CA HIS A 10 5.49 -7.83 12.75
C HIS A 10 6.21 -9.05 12.17
N ALA A 11 6.96 -9.75 12.99
CA ALA A 11 7.69 -10.95 12.56
C ALA A 11 6.73 -12.04 12.10
N ARG A 12 5.62 -12.23 12.81
CA ARG A 12 4.63 -13.24 12.46
C ARG A 12 3.92 -12.92 11.16
N ILE A 13 3.55 -11.67 10.96
CA ILE A 13 2.96 -11.21 9.69
C ILE A 13 3.94 -11.47 8.55
N LYS A 14 5.20 -11.09 8.75
CA LYS A 14 6.25 -11.30 7.75
C LYS A 14 6.41 -12.77 7.40
N GLN A 15 6.41 -13.66 8.40
CA GLN A 15 6.53 -15.10 8.18
C GLN A 15 5.38 -15.63 7.33
N ILE A 16 4.16 -15.20 7.61
CA ILE A 16 2.98 -15.61 6.85
C ILE A 16 3.11 -15.15 5.41
N LEU A 17 3.51 -13.90 5.20
CA LEU A 17 3.69 -13.35 3.86
C LEU A 17 4.80 -14.07 3.08
N GLU A 18 5.88 -14.43 3.76
CA GLU A 18 7.01 -15.12 3.12
C GLU A 18 6.67 -16.52 2.65
N LYS A 19 5.67 -17.19 3.25
CA LYS A 19 5.20 -18.47 2.77
C LYS A 19 4.60 -18.37 1.37
N HIS A 20 4.07 -17.22 1.03
CA HIS A 20 3.54 -16.94 -0.30
C HIS A 20 4.66 -16.35 -1.13
N GLY A 21 5.46 -17.20 -1.75
CA GLY A 21 6.72 -16.83 -2.38
C GLY A 21 6.63 -15.81 -3.51
N THR A 22 5.42 -15.46 -3.96
CA THR A 22 5.20 -14.44 -4.98
C THR A 22 5.08 -13.03 -4.41
N ILE A 23 4.92 -12.89 -3.09
CA ILE A 23 4.81 -11.58 -2.45
C ILE A 23 6.19 -10.98 -2.28
N ARG A 24 6.38 -9.78 -2.82
CA ARG A 24 7.65 -9.07 -2.82
C ARG A 24 7.70 -7.89 -1.90
N LEU A 25 6.55 -7.28 -1.64
CA LEU A 25 6.46 -6.07 -0.86
C LEU A 25 5.20 -6.12 0.00
N ALA A 26 5.33 -5.70 1.24
CA ALA A 26 4.17 -5.54 2.13
C ALA A 26 4.40 -4.32 3.00
N VAL A 27 3.40 -3.45 3.05
CA VAL A 27 3.43 -2.21 3.82
C VAL A 27 2.20 -2.16 4.72
N LEU A 28 2.44 -2.07 6.01
CA LEU A 28 1.38 -1.84 6.98
C LEU A 28 0.95 -0.38 6.93
N PHE A 29 -0.34 -0.12 6.84
CA PHE A 29 -0.84 1.24 6.85
C PHE A 29 -2.08 1.35 7.73
N GLY A 30 -2.72 2.51 7.73
CA GLY A 30 -3.90 2.75 8.55
C GLY A 30 -3.59 2.93 10.02
N SER A 31 -4.58 2.70 10.88
CA SER A 31 -4.48 3.04 12.30
C SER A 31 -3.40 2.23 13.03
N LEU A 32 -3.20 0.96 12.67
CA LEU A 32 -2.16 0.14 13.29
C LEU A 32 -0.76 0.68 12.99
N ALA A 33 -0.54 1.22 11.79
CA ALA A 33 0.73 1.81 11.42
C ALA A 33 0.98 3.13 12.16
N GLN A 34 -0.09 3.86 12.49
CA GLN A 34 0.01 5.17 13.14
C GLN A 34 0.07 5.08 14.67
N GLY A 35 -0.08 3.89 15.24
CA GLY A 35 -0.16 3.75 16.69
C GLY A 35 -1.47 4.24 17.30
N GLU A 36 -2.49 4.44 16.47
CA GLU A 36 -3.81 4.93 16.88
C GLU A 36 -4.82 3.80 16.99
N ALA A 37 -4.35 2.57 16.81
CA ALA A 37 -5.21 1.41 16.80
C ALA A 37 -5.71 1.06 18.19
N ASP A 38 -6.90 0.50 18.25
CA ASP A 38 -7.41 -0.17 19.43
C ASP A 38 -7.54 -1.68 19.13
N ARG A 39 -8.18 -2.40 20.04
CA ARG A 39 -8.35 -3.85 19.94
C ARG A 39 -9.15 -4.26 18.70
N ASP A 40 -10.06 -3.41 18.26
CA ASP A 40 -10.98 -3.69 17.17
C ASP A 40 -10.51 -3.13 15.82
N SER A 41 -9.35 -2.48 15.79
CA SER A 41 -8.82 -1.93 14.55
C SER A 41 -8.46 -3.03 13.55
N ASP A 42 -8.78 -2.78 12.28
CA ASP A 42 -8.41 -3.70 11.20
C ASP A 42 -6.91 -3.66 10.94
N LEU A 43 -6.40 -4.79 10.45
CA LEU A 43 -5.04 -4.85 9.93
C LEU A 43 -5.09 -4.47 8.45
N ASP A 44 -4.52 -3.33 8.11
CA ASP A 44 -4.47 -2.83 6.74
C ASP A 44 -3.09 -3.08 6.15
N LEU A 45 -3.03 -3.92 5.12
CA LEU A 45 -1.78 -4.27 4.44
C LEU A 45 -1.88 -4.00 2.95
N ALA A 46 -0.88 -3.31 2.42
CA ALA A 46 -0.71 -3.14 0.99
C ALA A 46 0.33 -4.15 0.52
N ILE A 47 -0.03 -4.97 -0.44
CA ILE A 47 0.76 -6.12 -0.90
C ILE A 47 1.16 -5.91 -2.34
N GLY A 48 2.44 -6.12 -2.64
CA GLY A 48 2.94 -6.19 -4.01
C GLY A 48 3.48 -7.58 -4.30
N ALA A 49 2.99 -8.20 -5.35
CA ALA A 49 3.40 -9.55 -5.74
C ALA A 49 3.89 -9.57 -7.19
N ASP A 50 4.46 -10.70 -7.61
CA ASP A 50 4.93 -10.89 -8.99
C ASP A 50 3.79 -10.79 -10.01
N HIS A 51 2.57 -11.06 -9.55
CA HIS A 51 1.36 -11.00 -10.36
C HIS A 51 0.21 -10.54 -9.45
N PRO A 52 -0.88 -10.02 -10.00
CA PRO A 52 -2.05 -9.70 -9.19
C PRO A 52 -2.55 -10.97 -8.49
N LEU A 53 -2.80 -10.87 -7.18
CA LEU A 53 -3.27 -12.01 -6.42
C LEU A 53 -4.65 -12.45 -6.91
N ALA A 54 -4.81 -13.74 -7.16
CA ALA A 54 -6.10 -14.31 -7.49
C ALA A 54 -7.01 -14.24 -6.26
N THR A 55 -8.32 -14.29 -6.47
CA THR A 55 -9.30 -14.19 -5.38
C THR A 55 -9.03 -15.25 -4.30
N HIS A 56 -8.76 -16.49 -4.71
CA HIS A 56 -8.50 -17.55 -3.73
C HIS A 56 -7.22 -17.33 -2.94
N GLU A 57 -6.19 -16.76 -3.56
CA GLU A 57 -4.94 -16.41 -2.88
C GLU A 57 -5.18 -15.30 -1.83
N LYS A 58 -5.98 -14.29 -2.18
CA LYS A 58 -6.33 -13.21 -1.25
C LYS A 58 -7.12 -13.74 -0.07
N ILE A 59 -8.11 -14.59 -0.32
CA ILE A 59 -8.95 -15.16 0.74
C ILE A 59 -8.10 -15.99 1.69
N GLN A 60 -7.21 -16.81 1.16
CA GLN A 60 -6.34 -17.63 1.97
C GLN A 60 -5.41 -16.77 2.84
N LEU A 61 -4.82 -15.77 2.26
CA LEU A 61 -3.90 -14.87 2.96
C LEU A 61 -4.62 -14.08 4.05
N ILE A 62 -5.80 -13.55 3.74
CA ILE A 62 -6.63 -12.83 4.72
C ILE A 62 -6.97 -13.75 5.89
N ALA A 63 -7.38 -14.99 5.61
CA ALA A 63 -7.74 -15.95 6.65
C ALA A 63 -6.56 -16.27 7.56
N GLU A 64 -5.39 -16.50 6.99
CA GLU A 64 -4.19 -16.80 7.76
C GLU A 64 -3.78 -15.63 8.66
N LEU A 65 -3.81 -14.42 8.11
CA LEU A 65 -3.44 -13.21 8.84
C LEU A 65 -4.46 -12.89 9.93
N ALA A 66 -5.75 -13.02 9.61
CA ALA A 66 -6.82 -12.74 10.58
C ALA A 66 -6.75 -13.72 11.75
N GLU A 67 -6.50 -15.00 11.49
CA GLU A 67 -6.34 -16.01 12.54
C GLU A 67 -5.12 -15.68 13.42
N ALA A 68 -4.00 -15.35 12.80
CA ALA A 68 -2.77 -15.06 13.51
C ALA A 68 -2.86 -13.80 14.37
N GLN A 69 -3.56 -12.77 13.91
CA GLN A 69 -3.62 -11.47 14.57
C GLN A 69 -4.90 -11.24 15.38
N GLY A 70 -5.89 -12.12 15.24
CA GLY A 70 -7.14 -12.00 15.98
C GLY A 70 -7.95 -10.74 15.62
N ARG A 71 -7.87 -10.29 14.38
CA ARG A 71 -8.58 -9.12 13.91
C ARG A 71 -8.84 -9.19 12.41
N PRO A 72 -9.84 -8.45 11.91
CA PRO A 72 -10.09 -8.38 10.47
C PRO A 72 -8.89 -7.85 9.72
N VAL A 73 -8.72 -8.30 8.48
CA VAL A 73 -7.60 -7.93 7.62
C VAL A 73 -8.13 -7.38 6.31
N ASP A 74 -7.61 -6.22 5.92
CA ASP A 74 -7.90 -5.58 4.64
C ASP A 74 -6.64 -5.59 3.80
N LEU A 75 -6.68 -6.24 2.63
CA LEU A 75 -5.56 -6.31 1.71
C LEU A 75 -5.81 -5.43 0.49
N VAL A 76 -4.82 -4.63 0.16
CA VAL A 76 -4.83 -3.76 -1.01
C VAL A 76 -3.65 -4.15 -1.89
N ASP A 77 -3.86 -4.19 -3.21
CA ASP A 77 -2.77 -4.37 -4.16
C ASP A 77 -2.06 -3.02 -4.34
N ILE A 78 -0.82 -2.95 -3.86
CA ILE A 78 -0.07 -1.68 -3.84
C ILE A 78 0.25 -1.17 -5.26
N TYR A 79 0.36 -2.08 -6.24
CA TYR A 79 0.65 -1.67 -7.62
C TYR A 79 -0.58 -1.15 -8.35
N LEU A 80 -1.78 -1.48 -7.87
CA LEU A 80 -3.04 -1.03 -8.44
C LEU A 80 -3.66 0.13 -7.67
N ALA A 81 -3.16 0.43 -6.48
CA ALA A 81 -3.71 1.48 -5.64
C ALA A 81 -3.53 2.85 -6.30
N GLY A 82 -4.60 3.64 -6.30
CA GLY A 82 -4.58 5.02 -6.78
C GLY A 82 -4.44 6.01 -5.63
N GLU A 83 -4.48 7.27 -5.97
CA GLU A 83 -4.42 8.36 -4.99
C GLU A 83 -5.83 8.66 -4.45
N PRO A 84 -5.98 9.11 -3.20
CA PRO A 84 -4.92 9.44 -2.24
C PRO A 84 -4.39 8.25 -1.43
N LEU A 85 -4.92 7.05 -1.62
CA LEU A 85 -4.56 5.88 -0.83
C LEU A 85 -3.07 5.54 -0.97
N LEU A 86 -2.55 5.53 -2.19
CA LEU A 86 -1.13 5.22 -2.41
C LEU A 86 -0.23 6.19 -1.64
N GLY A 87 -0.57 7.47 -1.63
CA GLY A 87 0.16 8.47 -0.87
C GLY A 87 0.18 8.17 0.63
N GLN A 88 -0.95 7.77 1.19
CA GLN A 88 -1.03 7.39 2.60
C GLN A 88 -0.15 6.18 2.90
N ILE A 89 -0.17 5.19 2.02
CA ILE A 89 0.61 3.96 2.19
C ILE A 89 2.11 4.28 2.22
N VAL A 90 2.60 5.04 1.23
CA VAL A 90 4.05 5.25 1.09
C VAL A 90 4.60 6.30 2.05
N THR A 91 3.79 7.27 2.49
CA THR A 91 4.27 8.32 3.39
C THR A 91 4.11 7.98 4.86
N ARG A 92 3.10 7.21 5.23
CA ARG A 92 2.78 6.88 6.62
C ARG A 92 2.88 5.40 6.94
N GLY A 93 2.98 4.55 5.93
CA GLY A 93 3.04 3.11 6.12
C GLY A 93 4.39 2.66 6.67
N LYS A 94 4.40 1.41 7.15
CA LYS A 94 5.60 0.77 7.65
C LYS A 94 5.86 -0.47 6.81
N LYS A 95 7.03 -0.53 6.20
CA LYS A 95 7.41 -1.70 5.39
C LYS A 95 7.61 -2.91 6.32
N ILE A 96 6.87 -3.98 6.03
CA ILE A 96 6.99 -5.25 6.75
C ILE A 96 7.89 -6.21 5.98
N LEU A 97 7.78 -6.21 4.66
CA LEU A 97 8.50 -7.13 3.77
C LEU A 97 8.91 -6.38 2.51
N GLY A 98 10.08 -6.69 1.99
CA GLY A 98 10.55 -6.15 0.73
C GLY A 98 11.84 -5.37 0.86
N THR A 99 12.49 -5.13 -0.28
CA THR A 99 13.72 -4.35 -0.35
C THR A 99 13.40 -2.85 -0.40
N ASP A 100 14.42 -2.04 -0.13
CA ASP A 100 14.29 -0.60 -0.29
C ASP A 100 14.00 -0.24 -1.75
N ALA A 101 14.52 -1.00 -2.71
CA ALA A 101 14.25 -0.79 -4.12
C ALA A 101 12.78 -1.06 -4.46
N ASP A 102 12.18 -2.11 -3.90
CA ASP A 102 10.76 -2.40 -4.10
C ASP A 102 9.88 -1.27 -3.56
N PHE A 103 10.22 -0.78 -2.38
CA PHE A 103 9.49 0.33 -1.77
C PHE A 103 9.69 1.62 -2.57
N ALA A 104 10.93 1.88 -3.01
CA ALA A 104 11.24 3.07 -3.79
C ALA A 104 10.47 3.12 -5.11
N PHE A 105 10.20 1.96 -5.71
CA PHE A 105 9.42 1.88 -6.94
C PHE A 105 8.01 2.48 -6.73
N VAL A 106 7.32 2.07 -5.67
CA VAL A 106 5.96 2.58 -5.41
C VAL A 106 5.97 4.01 -4.89
N LEU A 107 6.97 4.38 -4.10
CA LEU A 107 7.15 5.76 -3.67
C LEU A 107 7.35 6.68 -4.88
N ASN A 108 8.17 6.26 -5.83
CA ASN A 108 8.41 7.02 -7.04
C ASN A 108 7.14 7.18 -7.86
N LYS A 109 6.32 6.13 -7.94
CA LYS A 109 5.02 6.21 -8.61
C LYS A 109 4.13 7.28 -7.96
N HIS A 110 4.10 7.32 -6.63
CA HIS A 110 3.34 8.33 -5.91
C HIS A 110 3.86 9.74 -6.21
N LEU A 111 5.19 9.91 -6.18
CA LEU A 111 5.80 11.21 -6.45
C LEU A 111 5.52 11.67 -7.87
N LEU A 112 5.55 10.76 -8.84
CA LEU A 112 5.19 11.06 -10.22
C LEU A 112 3.72 11.44 -10.35
N ASN A 113 2.83 10.73 -9.64
CA ASN A 113 1.41 11.09 -9.62
C ASN A 113 1.20 12.50 -9.08
N GLN A 114 1.92 12.86 -8.00
CA GLN A 114 1.86 14.20 -7.42
C GLN A 114 2.41 15.25 -8.39
N ALA A 115 3.51 14.95 -9.04
CA ALA A 115 4.13 15.88 -9.99
C ALA A 115 3.28 16.08 -11.24
N ASP A 116 2.59 15.03 -11.69
CA ASP A 116 1.81 15.09 -12.92
C ASP A 116 0.47 15.82 -12.76
N PHE A 117 -0.08 15.84 -11.54
CA PHE A 117 -1.41 16.41 -11.33
C PHE A 117 -1.45 17.90 -11.72
N MET A 118 -0.61 18.74 -11.15
CA MET A 118 -0.60 20.15 -11.45
C MET A 118 0.03 20.48 -12.81
N PRO A 119 1.19 19.90 -13.17
CA PRO A 119 1.75 20.10 -14.51
C PRO A 119 0.83 19.61 -15.63
N TYR A 120 0.10 18.52 -15.40
CA TYR A 120 -0.85 18.02 -16.39
C TYR A 120 -1.95 19.03 -16.66
N ARG A 121 -2.53 19.62 -15.62
CA ARG A 121 -3.53 20.68 -15.77
C ARG A 121 -2.96 21.88 -16.48
N SER A 122 -1.79 22.32 -16.07
CA SER A 122 -1.12 23.46 -16.69
C SER A 122 -0.81 23.19 -18.15
N ARG A 123 -0.38 21.97 -18.47
CA ARG A 123 -0.08 21.57 -19.84
C ARG A 123 -1.33 21.57 -20.72
N ILE A 124 -2.44 21.05 -20.22
CA ILE A 124 -3.70 21.06 -20.96
C ILE A 124 -4.14 22.48 -21.25
N LEU A 125 -4.09 23.35 -20.26
CA LEU A 125 -4.47 24.75 -20.46
C LEU A 125 -3.55 25.45 -21.47
N LYS A 126 -2.27 25.15 -21.39
CA LYS A 126 -1.29 25.71 -22.32
C LYS A 126 -1.52 25.23 -23.73
N GLU A 127 -1.78 23.93 -23.91
CA GLU A 127 -2.05 23.34 -25.21
C GLU A 127 -3.32 23.92 -25.82
N ARG A 128 -4.36 24.12 -25.04
CA ARG A 128 -5.60 24.74 -25.49
C ARG A 128 -5.35 26.18 -25.93
N ARG A 129 -4.53 26.92 -25.19
CA ARG A 129 -4.17 28.27 -25.54
C ARG A 129 -3.38 28.32 -26.84
N GLN A 130 -2.45 27.40 -27.03
CA GLN A 130 -1.66 27.31 -28.26
C GLN A 130 -2.53 26.96 -29.47
N ALA A 131 -3.50 26.04 -29.28
CA ALA A 131 -4.45 25.71 -30.32
C ALA A 131 -5.27 26.92 -30.75
N TRP A 132 -5.58 27.80 -29.82
CA TRP A 132 -6.30 29.05 -30.09
C TRP A 132 -5.46 30.07 -30.84
N ILE A 133 -4.21 30.22 -30.44
CA ILE A 133 -3.36 31.33 -30.89
C ILE A 133 -2.47 30.90 -32.08
N GLY A 134 -1.99 29.67 -32.04
CA GLY A 134 -1.00 29.17 -32.99
C GLY A 134 -1.56 28.67 -34.31
N GLN A 135 -2.86 28.77 -34.46
CA GLN A 135 -3.50 28.41 -35.75
C GLN A 135 -3.87 29.69 -36.51
#